data_5ab1b50f2cef6c8bb96b826053036fdc
#
_entry.id   5ab1b50f2cef6c8bb96b826053036fdc
#
_cell.length_a   1.000
_cell.length_b   1.000
_cell.length_c   1.000
_cell.angle_alpha   90.00
_cell.angle_beta   90.00
_cell.angle_gamma   90.00
#
_symmetry.space_group_name_H-M   'P 1'
#
loop_
_entity.id
_entity.type
_entity.pdbx_description
1 polymer ?
#
loop_
_entity_poly.entity_id
_entity_poly.type
_entity_poly.pdbx_seq_one_letter_code
_entity_poly.pdbx_strand_id
1 'polypeptide(L)'
;MQKLADVDLSGAKGLENVIHHGPSSISIDTIYRSKGNIPHIFLRGAGVPENFIEYMASLVGAGIEFYSLFISYSSSDQEFAERVHADLQNKGVRCWFAPHKMQGGRKVHEQIDEAIRVYDKLLLILSPESMESEWVKAEIFKAREREIREKRRVLFPIRLCSFEALRDWELFDSDTGKDLAREIREYFIPDFSNWTDPAAYRKAFERLLDDLHGKPGSPSV
;
A
#
# COMPACT_ATOMS: atom_id res chain seq x y z
N MET A 1 -27.08 11.92 -22.95
CA MET A 1 -25.96 11.90 -22.01
C MET A 1 -24.96 10.85 -22.48
N GLN A 2 -23.82 11.28 -22.94
CA GLN A 2 -22.78 10.38 -23.46
C GLN A 2 -21.98 9.83 -22.28
N LYS A 3 -21.71 8.50 -22.28
CA LYS A 3 -20.92 7.85 -21.24
C LYS A 3 -19.60 7.39 -21.85
N LEU A 4 -18.50 7.87 -21.31
CA LEU A 4 -17.14 7.40 -21.60
C LEU A 4 -16.67 6.59 -20.39
N ALA A 5 -16.81 5.28 -20.47
CA ALA A 5 -16.45 4.37 -19.42
C ALA A 5 -15.47 3.32 -19.95
N ASP A 6 -14.44 3.04 -19.15
CA ASP A 6 -13.45 1.99 -19.40
C ASP A 6 -12.67 2.12 -20.74
N VAL A 7 -12.41 3.37 -21.17
CA VAL A 7 -11.74 3.69 -22.43
C VAL A 7 -10.41 4.41 -22.16
N ASP A 8 -9.37 4.03 -22.90
CA ASP A 8 -8.11 4.78 -22.94
C ASP A 8 -8.20 5.89 -24.00
N LEU A 9 -8.19 7.15 -23.56
CA LEU A 9 -8.25 8.33 -24.42
C LEU A 9 -6.85 8.95 -24.66
N SER A 10 -5.78 8.41 -24.11
CA SER A 10 -4.43 8.99 -24.21
C SER A 10 -3.92 9.08 -25.64
N GLY A 11 -4.34 8.16 -26.51
CA GLY A 11 -4.00 8.14 -27.93
C GLY A 11 -5.05 8.77 -28.85
N ALA A 12 -6.17 9.25 -28.31
CA ALA A 12 -7.25 9.81 -29.11
C ALA A 12 -6.86 11.22 -29.61
N LYS A 13 -6.93 11.41 -30.93
CA LYS A 13 -6.62 12.70 -31.58
C LYS A 13 -7.88 13.53 -31.72
N GLY A 14 -7.76 14.85 -31.59
CA GLY A 14 -8.84 15.80 -31.83
C GLY A 14 -9.80 15.98 -30.67
N LEU A 15 -9.49 15.44 -29.49
CA LEU A 15 -10.30 15.66 -28.26
C LEU A 15 -10.43 17.15 -27.92
N GLU A 16 -9.42 17.95 -28.23
CA GLU A 16 -9.41 19.39 -28.04
C GLU A 16 -10.41 20.16 -28.92
N ASN A 17 -10.87 19.52 -30.00
CA ASN A 17 -11.82 20.10 -30.95
C ASN A 17 -13.26 19.60 -30.76
N VAL A 18 -13.49 18.78 -29.76
CA VAL A 18 -14.84 18.24 -29.50
C VAL A 18 -15.76 19.32 -28.99
N ILE A 19 -16.89 19.49 -29.65
CA ILE A 19 -17.95 20.41 -29.21
C ILE A 19 -18.92 19.63 -28.32
N HIS A 20 -18.96 20.00 -27.05
CA HIS A 20 -19.88 19.39 -26.09
C HIS A 20 -21.23 20.14 -26.11
N HIS A 21 -22.31 19.45 -26.47
CA HIS A 21 -23.68 20.00 -26.41
C HIS A 21 -24.32 19.84 -25.02
N GLY A 22 -23.59 19.28 -24.06
CA GLY A 22 -24.01 19.06 -22.68
C GLY A 22 -23.02 18.21 -21.91
N PRO A 23 -23.22 18.08 -20.58
CA PRO A 23 -22.27 17.31 -19.74
C PRO A 23 -22.26 15.85 -20.16
N SER A 24 -21.05 15.27 -20.15
CA SER A 24 -20.77 13.86 -20.42
C SER A 24 -20.25 13.19 -19.15
N SER A 25 -20.64 11.94 -18.91
CA SER A 25 -20.08 11.16 -17.81
C SER A 25 -18.75 10.56 -18.26
N ILE A 26 -17.67 10.93 -17.57
CA ILE A 26 -16.36 10.30 -17.73
C ILE A 26 -16.13 9.45 -16.48
N SER A 27 -15.91 8.15 -16.66
CA SER A 27 -15.63 7.28 -15.54
C SER A 27 -14.21 7.51 -15.01
N ILE A 28 -14.00 7.24 -13.73
CA ILE A 28 -12.70 7.29 -13.09
C ILE A 28 -11.74 6.35 -13.82
N ASP A 29 -12.19 5.16 -14.23
CA ASP A 29 -11.37 4.18 -14.96
C ASP A 29 -10.84 4.74 -16.29
N THR A 30 -11.64 5.54 -17.01
CA THR A 30 -11.20 6.22 -18.24
C THR A 30 -10.05 7.20 -17.96
N ILE A 31 -10.14 7.97 -16.86
CA ILE A 31 -9.09 8.91 -16.46
C ILE A 31 -7.79 8.19 -16.16
N TYR A 32 -7.87 7.07 -15.45
CA TYR A 32 -6.71 6.27 -15.09
C TYR A 32 -6.09 5.54 -16.27
N ARG A 33 -6.89 4.89 -17.13
CA ARG A 33 -6.40 4.24 -18.34
C ARG A 33 -5.70 5.23 -19.27
N SER A 34 -6.22 6.45 -19.31
CA SER A 34 -5.64 7.55 -20.07
C SER A 34 -4.41 8.18 -19.40
N LYS A 35 -3.98 7.68 -18.23
CA LYS A 35 -2.83 8.21 -17.47
C LYS A 35 -2.88 9.73 -17.29
N GLY A 36 -4.07 10.30 -17.14
CA GLY A 36 -4.29 11.76 -17.07
C GLY A 36 -4.03 12.53 -18.37
N ASN A 37 -3.65 11.85 -19.44
CA ASN A 37 -3.38 12.48 -20.74
C ASN A 37 -4.67 12.74 -21.53
N ILE A 38 -5.63 13.38 -20.87
CA ILE A 38 -6.87 13.87 -21.51
C ILE A 38 -6.78 15.38 -21.53
N PRO A 39 -6.99 16.05 -22.70
CA PRO A 39 -6.94 17.50 -22.77
C PRO A 39 -7.89 18.16 -21.78
N HIS A 40 -7.40 19.11 -20.99
CA HIS A 40 -8.20 19.83 -19.98
C HIS A 40 -9.43 20.51 -20.59
N ILE A 41 -9.30 21.01 -21.83
CA ILE A 41 -10.42 21.63 -22.56
C ILE A 41 -11.54 20.64 -22.83
N PHE A 42 -11.22 19.37 -23.12
CA PHE A 42 -12.19 18.30 -23.29
C PHE A 42 -12.91 17.99 -21.98
N LEU A 43 -12.15 17.89 -20.88
CA LEU A 43 -12.71 17.61 -19.54
C LEU A 43 -13.62 18.73 -19.06
N ARG A 44 -13.24 20.00 -19.28
CA ARG A 44 -14.10 21.17 -18.98
C ARG A 44 -15.38 21.13 -19.80
N GLY A 45 -15.27 20.86 -21.10
CA GLY A 45 -16.44 20.74 -21.97
C GLY A 45 -17.36 19.60 -21.58
N ALA A 46 -16.82 18.52 -21.05
CA ALA A 46 -17.58 17.39 -20.50
C ALA A 46 -18.24 17.70 -19.15
N GLY A 47 -17.94 18.85 -18.52
CA GLY A 47 -18.50 19.26 -17.24
C GLY A 47 -17.72 18.80 -16.02
N VAL A 48 -16.45 18.41 -16.18
CA VAL A 48 -15.57 18.07 -15.05
C VAL A 48 -15.15 19.35 -14.33
N PRO A 49 -15.32 19.46 -13.00
CA PRO A 49 -14.94 20.66 -12.24
C PRO A 49 -13.43 20.95 -12.30
N GLU A 50 -13.06 22.22 -12.32
CA GLU A 50 -11.66 22.66 -12.45
C GLU A 50 -10.76 22.13 -11.34
N ASN A 51 -11.22 22.20 -10.10
CA ASN A 51 -10.49 21.64 -8.96
C ASN A 51 -10.21 20.12 -9.12
N PHE A 52 -11.12 19.38 -9.76
CA PHE A 52 -10.90 17.97 -10.04
C PHE A 52 -9.85 17.78 -11.16
N ILE A 53 -9.88 18.64 -12.19
CA ILE A 53 -8.91 18.61 -13.30
C ILE A 53 -7.49 18.90 -12.77
N GLU A 54 -7.34 19.89 -11.89
CA GLU A 54 -6.07 20.20 -11.23
C GLU A 54 -5.58 19.05 -10.36
N TYR A 55 -6.47 18.44 -9.58
CA TYR A 55 -6.17 17.27 -8.76
C TYR A 55 -5.83 16.03 -9.59
N MET A 56 -6.45 15.88 -10.74
CA MET A 56 -6.28 14.73 -11.61
C MET A 56 -4.82 14.55 -12.08
N ALA A 57 -4.13 15.65 -12.40
CA ALA A 57 -2.72 15.60 -12.76
C ALA A 57 -1.83 15.09 -11.61
N SER A 58 -2.16 15.43 -10.36
CA SER A 58 -1.47 14.92 -9.18
C SER A 58 -1.85 13.48 -8.83
N LEU A 59 -3.06 13.08 -9.15
CA LEU A 59 -3.55 11.71 -8.94
C LEU A 59 -2.98 10.71 -9.95
N VAL A 60 -2.70 11.14 -11.17
CA VAL A 60 -2.24 10.27 -12.27
C VAL A 60 -0.75 10.42 -12.54
N GLY A 61 -0.15 11.56 -12.18
CA GLY A 61 1.28 11.84 -12.38
C GLY A 61 2.22 11.09 -11.42
N ALA A 62 1.76 10.73 -10.24
CA ALA A 62 2.35 9.64 -9.47
C ALA A 62 1.66 8.39 -9.99
N GLY A 63 2.40 7.42 -10.55
CA GLY A 63 1.83 6.11 -10.86
C GLY A 63 1.11 5.61 -9.62
N ILE A 64 -0.17 5.91 -9.51
CA ILE A 64 -1.02 5.34 -8.48
C ILE A 64 -1.15 3.89 -8.89
N GLU A 65 -0.19 3.10 -8.47
CA GLU A 65 -0.45 1.70 -8.32
C GLU A 65 -1.61 1.63 -7.35
N PHE A 66 -2.77 1.17 -7.86
CA PHE A 66 -3.98 0.93 -7.06
C PHE A 66 -3.75 -0.24 -6.13
N TYR A 67 -2.81 -0.12 -5.22
CA TYR A 67 -2.71 -1.07 -4.13
C TYR A 67 -3.17 -0.41 -2.84
N SER A 68 -3.93 -1.16 -2.11
CA SER A 68 -4.31 -0.82 -0.76
C SER A 68 -3.35 -1.52 0.20
N LEU A 69 -2.80 -0.77 1.14
CA LEU A 69 -1.83 -1.24 2.11
C LEU A 69 -2.49 -1.35 3.49
N PHE A 70 -2.42 -2.50 4.10
CA PHE A 70 -2.79 -2.67 5.50
C PHE A 70 -1.55 -2.67 6.38
N ILE A 71 -1.56 -1.90 7.48
CA ILE A 71 -0.46 -1.82 8.43
C ILE A 71 -0.78 -2.67 9.64
N SER A 72 0.02 -3.72 9.86
CA SER A 72 -0.04 -4.60 11.01
C SER A 72 1.06 -4.24 12.01
N TYR A 73 0.68 -4.05 13.27
CA TYR A 73 1.59 -3.63 14.33
C TYR A 73 1.11 -4.07 15.71
N SER A 74 2.02 -4.14 16.68
CA SER A 74 1.67 -4.30 18.10
C SER A 74 1.17 -2.98 18.69
N SER A 75 0.29 -3.06 19.67
CA SER A 75 -0.23 -1.86 20.38
C SER A 75 0.87 -0.99 21.00
N SER A 76 1.99 -1.59 21.37
CA SER A 76 3.16 -0.88 21.87
C SER A 76 3.84 0.01 20.82
N ASP A 77 3.62 -0.28 19.53
CA ASP A 77 4.24 0.41 18.40
C ASP A 77 3.34 1.48 17.78
N GLN A 78 2.25 1.86 18.45
CA GLN A 78 1.22 2.75 17.91
C GLN A 78 1.78 4.08 17.42
N GLU A 79 2.63 4.74 18.18
CA GLU A 79 3.22 6.04 17.81
C GLU A 79 4.01 5.96 16.49
N PHE A 80 4.79 4.91 16.34
CA PHE A 80 5.50 4.66 15.09
C PHE A 80 4.55 4.35 13.94
N ALA A 81 3.55 3.49 14.16
CA ALA A 81 2.57 3.11 13.16
C ALA A 81 1.76 4.32 12.66
N GLU A 82 1.35 5.23 13.56
CA GLU A 82 0.67 6.47 13.22
C GLU A 82 1.54 7.39 12.36
N ARG A 83 2.82 7.52 12.71
CA ARG A 83 3.78 8.31 11.93
C ARG A 83 3.95 7.76 10.51
N VAL A 84 4.23 6.46 10.38
CA VAL A 84 4.39 5.81 9.08
C VAL A 84 3.11 5.92 8.25
N HIS A 85 1.95 5.73 8.88
CA HIS A 85 0.66 5.88 8.21
C HIS A 85 0.47 7.28 7.65
N ALA A 86 0.71 8.33 8.45
CA ALA A 86 0.60 9.71 8.01
C ALA A 86 1.55 10.02 6.85
N ASP A 87 2.80 9.58 6.94
CA ASP A 87 3.80 9.82 5.91
C ASP A 87 3.50 9.04 4.61
N LEU A 88 2.98 7.81 4.70
CA LEU A 88 2.52 7.05 3.54
C LEU A 88 1.33 7.74 2.86
N GLN A 89 0.36 8.24 3.64
CA GLN A 89 -0.77 8.99 3.09
C GLN A 89 -0.30 10.29 2.40
N ASN A 90 0.66 11.01 2.98
CA ASN A 90 1.25 12.21 2.37
C ASN A 90 1.98 11.90 1.05
N LYS A 91 2.40 10.65 0.83
CA LYS A 91 2.98 10.17 -0.44
C LYS A 91 1.94 9.56 -1.38
N GLY A 92 0.65 9.66 -1.06
CA GLY A 92 -0.43 9.16 -1.89
C GLY A 92 -0.67 7.65 -1.80
N VAL A 93 -0.02 6.96 -0.84
CA VAL A 93 -0.27 5.54 -0.59
C VAL A 93 -1.56 5.37 0.18
N ARG A 94 -2.49 4.57 -0.37
CA ARG A 94 -3.73 4.20 0.34
C ARG A 94 -3.41 3.18 1.42
N CYS A 95 -3.31 3.63 2.65
CA CYS A 95 -3.00 2.76 3.76
C CYS A 95 -4.05 2.86 4.88
N TRP A 96 -4.24 1.76 5.57
CA TRP A 96 -5.10 1.62 6.74
C TRP A 96 -4.36 0.83 7.81
N PHE A 97 -4.67 1.13 9.04
CA PHE A 97 -4.27 0.28 10.16
C PHE A 97 -5.50 0.00 11.03
N ALA A 98 -5.48 -1.14 11.72
CA ALA A 98 -6.55 -1.48 12.64
C ALA A 98 -6.48 -0.53 13.85
N PRO A 99 -7.45 0.39 14.03
CA PRO A 99 -7.48 1.16 15.25
C PRO A 99 -7.72 0.22 16.45
N HIS A 100 -7.08 0.48 17.58
CA HIS A 100 -7.32 -0.26 18.82
C HIS A 100 -8.79 -0.29 19.29
N LYS A 101 -9.65 0.51 18.69
CA LYS A 101 -11.11 0.46 18.86
C LYS A 101 -11.72 -0.39 17.74
N MET A 102 -11.44 -1.68 17.77
CA MET A 102 -12.23 -2.62 16.99
C MET A 102 -13.67 -2.60 17.49
N GLN A 103 -14.61 -2.65 16.54
CA GLN A 103 -16.04 -2.67 16.89
C GLN A 103 -16.32 -3.81 17.87
N GLY A 104 -16.78 -3.47 19.08
CA GLY A 104 -17.15 -4.44 20.09
C GLY A 104 -18.21 -5.38 19.53
N GLY A 105 -17.97 -6.70 19.65
CA GLY A 105 -18.90 -7.76 19.26
C GLY A 105 -18.51 -8.58 18.04
N ARG A 106 -17.55 -8.15 17.20
CA ARG A 106 -16.96 -9.01 16.15
C ARG A 106 -15.63 -9.60 16.60
N LYS A 107 -15.40 -10.86 16.27
CA LYS A 107 -14.10 -11.48 16.54
C LYS A 107 -13.01 -10.73 15.76
N VAL A 108 -11.96 -10.38 16.45
CA VAL A 108 -10.82 -9.65 15.91
C VAL A 108 -10.24 -10.35 14.68
N HIS A 109 -10.15 -11.68 14.70
CA HIS A 109 -9.70 -12.51 13.58
C HIS A 109 -10.52 -12.31 12.29
N GLU A 110 -11.85 -12.13 12.40
CA GLU A 110 -12.72 -11.98 11.22
C GLU A 110 -12.48 -10.66 10.51
N GLN A 111 -12.18 -9.59 11.26
CA GLN A 111 -11.97 -8.25 10.69
C GLN A 111 -10.63 -8.15 9.94
N ILE A 112 -9.62 -8.91 10.38
CA ILE A 112 -8.32 -8.92 9.71
C ILE A 112 -8.31 -9.93 8.56
N ASP A 113 -8.99 -11.05 8.69
CA ASP A 113 -9.20 -11.95 7.55
C ASP A 113 -9.85 -11.20 6.38
N GLU A 114 -10.80 -10.33 6.69
CA GLU A 114 -11.40 -9.44 5.71
C GLU A 114 -10.38 -8.41 5.19
N ALA A 115 -9.58 -7.80 6.06
CA ALA A 115 -8.54 -6.85 5.66
C ALA A 115 -7.50 -7.50 4.74
N ILE A 116 -6.94 -8.65 5.10
CA ILE A 116 -5.94 -9.36 4.26
C ILE A 116 -6.54 -9.80 2.92
N ARG A 117 -7.84 -10.05 2.83
CA ARG A 117 -8.53 -10.35 1.56
C ARG A 117 -8.75 -9.12 0.71
N VAL A 118 -9.02 -7.97 1.34
CA VAL A 118 -9.38 -6.72 0.66
C VAL A 118 -8.15 -5.92 0.26
N TYR A 119 -7.10 -5.91 1.11
CA TYR A 119 -5.90 -5.12 0.85
C TYR A 119 -4.88 -5.89 0.00
N ASP A 120 -4.23 -5.16 -0.91
CA ASP A 120 -3.27 -5.76 -1.85
C ASP A 120 -1.93 -6.07 -1.22
N LYS A 121 -1.52 -5.27 -0.25
CA LYS A 121 -0.22 -5.35 0.43
C LYS A 121 -0.40 -5.28 1.94
N LEU A 122 0.46 -5.98 2.66
CA LEU A 122 0.54 -6.00 4.12
C LEU A 122 1.89 -5.44 4.56
N LEU A 123 1.90 -4.26 5.19
CA LEU A 123 3.07 -3.74 5.89
C LEU A 123 3.10 -4.32 7.29
N LEU A 124 4.12 -5.10 7.58
CA LEU A 124 4.29 -5.77 8.86
C LEU A 124 5.39 -5.08 9.67
N ILE A 125 5.03 -4.53 10.83
CA ILE A 125 5.97 -3.90 11.75
C ILE A 125 6.48 -4.97 12.73
N LEU A 126 7.77 -5.33 12.60
CA LEU A 126 8.43 -6.31 13.44
C LEU A 126 9.13 -5.61 14.62
N SER A 127 8.53 -5.68 15.77
CA SER A 127 9.09 -5.33 17.08
C SER A 127 9.21 -6.57 17.95
N PRO A 128 9.93 -6.54 19.08
CA PRO A 128 9.95 -7.67 20.02
C PRO A 128 8.54 -8.12 20.40
N GLU A 129 7.64 -7.17 20.67
CA GLU A 129 6.26 -7.43 21.08
C GLU A 129 5.40 -7.99 19.94
N SER A 130 5.59 -7.50 18.72
CA SER A 130 4.82 -7.99 17.58
C SER A 130 5.26 -9.40 17.16
N MET A 131 6.54 -9.72 17.26
CA MET A 131 7.08 -11.05 16.94
C MET A 131 6.58 -12.14 17.89
N GLU A 132 6.21 -11.80 19.12
CA GLU A 132 5.63 -12.71 20.10
C GLU A 132 4.10 -12.87 19.94
N SER A 133 3.47 -11.98 19.21
CA SER A 133 2.03 -11.95 19.06
C SER A 133 1.52 -13.09 18.16
N GLU A 134 0.64 -13.93 18.70
CA GLU A 134 -0.08 -14.97 17.92
C GLU A 134 -0.86 -14.38 16.76
N TRP A 135 -1.26 -13.15 16.89
CA TRP A 135 -1.95 -12.37 15.88
C TRP A 135 -1.06 -12.08 14.66
N VAL A 136 0.11 -11.52 14.88
CA VAL A 136 1.11 -11.24 13.82
C VAL A 136 1.51 -12.52 13.10
N LYS A 137 1.66 -13.61 13.85
CA LYS A 137 1.93 -14.94 13.29
C LYS A 137 0.83 -15.37 12.31
N ALA A 138 -0.45 -15.25 12.70
CA ALA A 138 -1.58 -15.59 11.82
C ALA A 138 -1.64 -14.74 10.55
N GLU A 139 -1.31 -13.45 10.64
CA GLU A 139 -1.24 -12.54 9.47
C GLU A 139 -0.11 -12.93 8.51
N ILE A 140 1.04 -13.31 9.02
CA ILE A 140 2.17 -13.78 8.22
C ILE A 140 1.77 -15.04 7.44
N PHE A 141 1.15 -16.02 8.09
CA PHE A 141 0.68 -17.24 7.44
C PHE A 141 -0.24 -16.93 6.26
N LYS A 142 -1.27 -16.12 6.49
CA LYS A 142 -2.26 -15.78 5.46
C LYS A 142 -1.66 -14.98 4.31
N ALA A 143 -0.76 -14.03 4.62
CA ALA A 143 -0.08 -13.26 3.60
C ALA A 143 0.80 -14.16 2.72
N ARG A 144 1.53 -15.11 3.31
CA ARG A 144 2.36 -16.08 2.59
C ARG A 144 1.54 -17.03 1.71
N GLU A 145 0.46 -17.58 2.22
CA GLU A 145 -0.46 -18.39 1.41
C GLU A 145 -0.97 -17.60 0.19
N ARG A 146 -1.28 -16.33 0.40
CA ARG A 146 -1.73 -15.45 -0.67
C ARG A 146 -0.63 -15.17 -1.69
N GLU A 147 0.61 -14.94 -1.28
CA GLU A 147 1.76 -14.76 -2.18
C GLU A 147 1.98 -15.96 -3.07
N ILE A 148 1.91 -17.18 -2.50
CA ILE A 148 2.04 -18.43 -3.24
C ILE A 148 0.92 -18.59 -4.26
N ARG A 149 -0.31 -18.30 -3.86
CA ARG A 149 -1.50 -18.45 -4.72
C ARG A 149 -1.51 -17.42 -5.86
N GLU A 150 -1.19 -16.15 -5.55
CA GLU A 150 -1.30 -15.03 -6.48
C GLU A 150 0.00 -14.77 -7.25
N LYS A 151 1.10 -15.42 -6.90
CA LYS A 151 2.44 -15.25 -7.47
C LYS A 151 2.89 -13.80 -7.51
N ARG A 152 2.54 -13.04 -6.48
CA ARG A 152 2.95 -11.64 -6.29
C ARG A 152 3.31 -11.38 -4.85
N ARG A 153 4.14 -10.38 -4.59
CA ARG A 153 4.52 -9.97 -3.24
C ARG A 153 3.34 -9.28 -2.55
N VAL A 154 2.97 -9.78 -1.38
CA VAL A 154 1.92 -9.24 -0.50
C VAL A 154 2.53 -8.72 0.80
N LEU A 155 3.54 -9.39 1.33
CA LEU A 155 4.16 -9.08 2.62
C LEU A 155 5.35 -8.13 2.47
N PHE A 156 5.31 -7.02 3.22
CA PHE A 156 6.34 -5.99 3.28
C PHE A 156 6.76 -5.80 4.74
N PRO A 157 7.72 -6.59 5.24
CA PRO A 157 8.19 -6.46 6.61
C PRO A 157 9.11 -5.24 6.76
N ILE A 158 8.98 -4.53 7.89
CA ILE A 158 9.91 -3.52 8.38
C ILE A 158 10.23 -3.84 9.84
N ARG A 159 11.39 -3.44 10.34
CA ARG A 159 11.79 -3.78 11.71
C ARG A 159 11.99 -2.56 12.59
N LEU A 160 11.53 -2.67 13.82
CA LEU A 160 11.84 -1.79 14.95
C LEU A 160 12.82 -2.43 15.94
N CYS A 161 13.10 -3.71 15.77
CA CYS A 161 14.03 -4.47 16.61
C CYS A 161 15.44 -4.48 16.05
N SER A 162 16.41 -4.95 16.84
CA SER A 162 17.77 -5.18 16.40
C SER A 162 17.84 -6.33 15.37
N PHE A 163 18.93 -6.38 14.62
CA PHE A 163 19.14 -7.48 13.68
C PHE A 163 19.27 -8.83 14.39
N GLU A 164 19.90 -8.83 15.59
CA GLU A 164 20.06 -10.03 16.42
C GLU A 164 18.71 -10.60 16.84
N ALA A 165 17.78 -9.75 17.30
CA ALA A 165 16.44 -10.18 17.67
C ALA A 165 15.69 -10.80 16.49
N LEU A 166 15.82 -10.20 15.30
CA LEU A 166 15.21 -10.75 14.09
C LEU A 166 15.87 -12.07 13.64
N ARG A 167 17.21 -12.18 13.79
CA ARG A 167 17.97 -13.39 13.45
C ARG A 167 17.55 -14.58 14.32
N ASP A 168 17.37 -14.32 15.61
CA ASP A 168 17.13 -15.35 16.62
C ASP A 168 15.62 -15.67 16.76
N TRP A 169 14.76 -14.93 16.03
CA TRP A 169 13.34 -15.18 16.01
C TRP A 169 12.97 -16.46 15.24
N GLU A 170 12.12 -17.28 15.83
CA GLU A 170 11.58 -18.52 15.26
C GLU A 170 10.06 -18.44 15.14
N LEU A 171 9.54 -18.91 14.03
CA LEU A 171 8.10 -18.98 13.76
C LEU A 171 7.78 -20.25 12.99
N PHE A 172 7.50 -21.30 13.71
CA PHE A 172 7.17 -22.60 13.13
C PHE A 172 5.71 -22.70 12.72
N ASP A 173 5.50 -23.13 11.49
CA ASP A 173 4.22 -23.58 10.98
C ASP A 173 4.03 -25.05 11.37
N SER A 174 3.05 -25.33 12.24
CA SER A 174 2.73 -26.68 12.71
C SER A 174 2.23 -27.58 11.59
N ASP A 175 1.60 -27.05 10.56
CA ASP A 175 1.00 -27.81 9.48
C ASP A 175 2.03 -28.23 8.41
N THR A 176 2.99 -27.34 8.13
CA THR A 176 4.02 -27.57 7.11
C THR A 176 5.38 -27.93 7.70
N GLY A 177 5.60 -27.69 9.00
CA GLY A 177 6.89 -27.87 9.66
C GLY A 177 7.96 -26.87 9.24
N LYS A 178 7.60 -25.78 8.57
CA LYS A 178 8.53 -24.76 8.08
C LYS A 178 8.71 -23.65 9.11
N ASP A 179 9.92 -23.09 9.17
CA ASP A 179 10.19 -21.86 9.89
C ASP A 179 9.91 -20.63 8.99
N LEU A 180 8.76 -19.99 9.19
CA LEU A 180 8.36 -18.81 8.44
C LEU A 180 9.19 -17.58 8.78
N ALA A 181 9.78 -17.49 9.97
CA ALA A 181 10.70 -16.41 10.29
C ALA A 181 11.93 -16.44 9.37
N ARG A 182 12.40 -17.64 9.01
CA ARG A 182 13.46 -17.80 8.01
C ARG A 182 13.03 -17.27 6.64
N GLU A 183 11.83 -17.58 6.19
CA GLU A 183 11.30 -17.06 4.92
C GLU A 183 11.15 -15.53 4.94
N ILE A 184 10.74 -14.94 6.07
CA ILE A 184 10.66 -13.48 6.23
C ILE A 184 12.06 -12.85 6.15
N ARG A 185 13.07 -13.47 6.72
CA ARG A 185 14.46 -12.98 6.66
C ARG A 185 15.07 -13.01 5.24
N GLU A 186 14.44 -13.71 4.29
CA GLU A 186 14.83 -13.67 2.87
C GLU A 186 14.42 -12.36 2.18
N TYR A 187 13.47 -11.61 2.76
CA TYR A 187 13.13 -10.27 2.27
C TYR A 187 14.21 -9.26 2.70
N PHE A 188 14.37 -8.23 1.89
CA PHE A 188 15.01 -7.02 2.40
C PHE A 188 14.05 -6.35 3.39
N ILE A 189 14.51 -6.11 4.61
CA ILE A 189 13.69 -5.56 5.71
C ILE A 189 14.25 -4.19 6.08
N PRO A 190 13.59 -3.07 5.68
CA PRO A 190 14.00 -1.73 6.07
C PRO A 190 14.11 -1.58 7.60
N ASP A 191 15.20 -0.94 8.03
CA ASP A 191 15.54 -0.74 9.43
C ASP A 191 14.98 0.57 9.97
N PHE A 192 13.98 0.49 10.82
CA PHE A 192 13.40 1.62 11.53
C PHE A 192 13.73 1.59 13.05
N SER A 193 14.69 0.79 13.49
CA SER A 193 15.03 0.68 14.93
C SER A 193 15.42 2.04 15.55
N ASN A 194 15.98 2.95 14.75
CA ASN A 194 16.30 4.32 15.16
C ASN A 194 15.34 5.36 14.51
N TRP A 195 14.04 5.07 14.50
CA TRP A 195 13.03 5.90 13.84
C TRP A 195 12.84 7.30 14.46
N THR A 196 13.29 7.51 15.69
CA THR A 196 13.27 8.81 16.36
C THR A 196 14.29 9.78 15.77
N ASP A 197 15.37 9.27 15.16
CA ASP A 197 16.29 10.10 14.39
C ASP A 197 15.71 10.44 13.02
N PRO A 198 15.57 11.74 12.67
CA PRO A 198 14.92 12.13 11.42
C PRO A 198 15.65 11.69 10.16
N ALA A 199 17.00 11.57 10.20
CA ALA A 199 17.79 11.19 9.04
C ALA A 199 17.70 9.68 8.81
N ALA A 200 17.79 8.87 9.88
CA ALA A 200 17.61 7.42 9.83
C ALA A 200 16.22 7.05 9.35
N TYR A 201 15.20 7.67 9.92
CA TYR A 201 13.81 7.47 9.51
C TYR A 201 13.59 7.76 8.02
N ARG A 202 14.03 8.92 7.54
CA ARG A 202 13.86 9.32 6.13
C ARG A 202 14.48 8.30 5.19
N LYS A 203 15.71 7.87 5.46
CA LYS A 203 16.41 6.86 4.66
C LYS A 203 15.64 5.54 4.59
N ALA A 204 15.16 5.05 5.74
CA ALA A 204 14.39 3.82 5.81
C ALA A 204 13.03 3.96 5.11
N PHE A 205 12.39 5.11 5.23
CA PHE A 205 11.09 5.40 4.61
C PHE A 205 11.18 5.50 3.09
N GLU A 206 12.19 6.17 2.54
CA GLU A 206 12.45 6.20 1.09
C GLU A 206 12.63 4.79 0.54
N ARG A 207 13.38 3.95 1.25
CA ARG A 207 13.55 2.55 0.87
C ARG A 207 12.25 1.77 0.89
N LEU A 208 11.41 1.96 1.92
CA LEU A 208 10.09 1.34 2.00
C LEU A 208 9.21 1.75 0.80
N LEU A 209 9.23 3.03 0.42
CA LEU A 209 8.48 3.51 -0.74
C LEU A 209 8.94 2.85 -2.04
N ASP A 210 10.26 2.73 -2.26
CA ASP A 210 10.79 2.05 -3.44
C ASP A 210 10.37 0.57 -3.49
N ASP A 211 10.41 -0.13 -2.36
CA ASP A 211 9.96 -1.51 -2.26
C ASP A 211 8.45 -1.64 -2.52
N LEU A 212 7.64 -0.72 -2.01
CA LEU A 212 6.20 -0.68 -2.26
C LEU A 212 5.85 -0.41 -3.73
N HIS A 213 6.64 0.41 -4.43
CA HIS A 213 6.46 0.73 -5.85
C HIS A 213 7.06 -0.31 -6.80
N GLY A 214 7.66 -1.39 -6.28
CA GLY A 214 8.27 -2.44 -7.10
C GLY A 214 9.50 -1.99 -7.88
N LYS A 215 10.11 -0.85 -7.51
CA LYS A 215 11.40 -0.44 -8.09
C LYS A 215 12.48 -1.36 -7.54
N PRO A 216 13.27 -2.05 -8.38
CA PRO A 216 14.39 -2.82 -7.88
C PRO A 216 15.35 -1.86 -7.17
N GLY A 217 15.55 -2.10 -5.88
CA GLY A 217 16.47 -1.27 -5.11
C GLY A 217 17.85 -1.29 -5.74
N SER A 218 18.44 -0.11 -5.86
CA SER A 218 19.84 0.01 -6.23
C SER A 218 20.66 -0.85 -5.28
N PRO A 219 21.59 -1.69 -5.77
CA PRO A 219 22.44 -2.48 -4.90
C PRO A 219 23.18 -1.54 -3.97
N SER A 220 23.10 -1.82 -2.67
CA SER A 220 23.93 -1.15 -1.67
C SER A 220 25.40 -1.42 -2.01
N VAL A 221 26.13 -0.37 -2.32
CA VAL A 221 27.60 -0.37 -2.40
C VAL A 221 28.16 -0.47 -0.99
#